data_ef5e585749acc8e08dca2f6cdc9134e3
#
_entry.id   ef5e585749acc8e08dca2f6cdc9134e3
#
_cell.length_a   1.000
_cell.length_b   1.000
_cell.length_c   1.000
_cell.angle_alpha   90.00
_cell.angle_beta   90.00
_cell.angle_gamma   90.00
#
_symmetry.space_group_name_H-M   'P 1'
#
loop_
_entity.id
_entity.type
_entity.pdbx_description
1 polymer ?
#
loop_
_entity_poly.entity_id
_entity_poly.type
_entity_poly.pdbx_seq_one_letter_code
_entity_poly.pdbx_strand_id
1 'polypeptide(L)'
;FLIEEALRYDVKGRKYIGTETKYYFADIGIRAAILNYRQQEETHIMENIIYNELRSRGYNVDVGLVELGGKDENGKFVRRQLEVDFVVNRPPYRVYIQSAFHMPTPEKEQQERRPLLSINDHFRKIVIVGDDIHRKEDELGVLTIGLLDFLTDKKLLEQG
;
A
#
# COMPACT_ATOMS: atom_id res chain seq x y z
N PHE A 1 10.97 -12.69 14.58
CA PHE A 1 10.24 -13.61 13.70
C PHE A 1 10.78 -13.49 12.28
N LEU A 2 10.77 -14.60 11.52
CA LEU A 2 11.27 -14.64 10.14
C LEU A 2 10.26 -14.06 9.15
N ILE A 3 8.97 -14.23 9.46
CA ILE A 3 7.83 -13.80 8.63
C ILE A 3 6.84 -13.09 9.56
N GLU A 4 6.31 -11.98 9.11
CA GLU A 4 5.25 -11.21 9.76
C GLU A 4 3.96 -11.29 8.94
N GLU A 5 2.83 -11.30 9.63
CA GLU A 5 1.50 -11.33 9.05
C GLU A 5 0.88 -9.93 9.04
N ALA A 6 0.34 -9.52 7.89
CA ALA A 6 -0.47 -8.32 7.77
C ALA A 6 -1.94 -8.71 7.58
N LEU A 7 -2.77 -8.29 8.52
CA LEU A 7 -4.20 -8.61 8.52
C LEU A 7 -4.95 -7.77 7.48
N ARG A 8 -6.07 -8.28 6.99
CA ARG A 8 -6.94 -7.53 6.09
C ARG A 8 -7.93 -6.68 6.87
N TYR A 9 -7.97 -5.40 6.54
CA TYR A 9 -8.81 -4.39 7.17
C TYR A 9 -9.79 -3.80 6.16
N ASP A 10 -11.08 -3.96 6.43
CA ASP A 10 -12.15 -3.28 5.68
C ASP A 10 -12.13 -1.79 6.04
N VAL A 11 -11.67 -0.96 5.11
CA VAL A 11 -11.48 0.47 5.33
C VAL A 11 -12.82 1.18 5.57
N LYS A 12 -13.88 0.79 4.84
CA LYS A 12 -15.22 1.38 4.97
C LYS A 12 -15.97 0.85 6.19
N GLY A 13 -15.93 -0.46 6.40
CA GLY A 13 -16.58 -1.13 7.53
C GLY A 13 -15.82 -0.99 8.85
N ARG A 14 -14.58 -0.50 8.83
CA ARG A 14 -13.69 -0.29 9.99
C ARG A 14 -13.55 -1.54 10.86
N LYS A 15 -13.37 -2.70 10.23
CA LYS A 15 -13.25 -3.99 10.91
C LYS A 15 -12.22 -4.90 10.23
N TYR A 16 -11.64 -5.81 10.99
CA TYR A 16 -10.80 -6.85 10.42
C TYR A 16 -11.65 -7.91 9.72
N ILE A 17 -11.12 -8.44 8.61
CA ILE A 17 -11.75 -9.48 7.82
C ILE A 17 -10.93 -10.75 8.00
N GLY A 18 -11.55 -11.82 8.44
CA GLY A 18 -10.92 -13.12 8.66
C GLY A 18 -10.72 -13.92 7.35
N THR A 19 -10.13 -13.28 6.34
CA THR A 19 -9.79 -13.90 5.05
C THR A 19 -8.27 -13.98 4.88
N GLU A 20 -7.83 -14.39 3.70
CA GLU A 20 -6.41 -14.49 3.34
C GLU A 20 -5.59 -13.26 3.78
N THR A 21 -4.52 -13.51 4.50
CA THR A 21 -3.59 -12.48 4.99
C THR A 21 -2.38 -12.39 4.07
N LYS A 22 -1.70 -11.25 4.07
CA LYS A 22 -0.40 -11.12 3.41
C LYS A 22 0.72 -11.44 4.41
N TYR A 23 1.80 -12.01 3.90
CA TYR A 23 2.98 -12.33 4.69
C TYR A 23 4.20 -11.61 4.13
N TYR A 24 4.96 -11.00 5.01
CA TYR A 24 6.19 -10.28 4.68
C TYR A 24 7.38 -10.89 5.41
N PHE A 25 8.49 -11.04 4.69
CA PHE A 25 9.73 -11.51 5.31
C PHE A 25 10.43 -10.37 6.03
N ALA A 26 10.88 -10.62 7.25
CA ALA A 26 11.68 -9.65 8.00
C ALA A 26 13.03 -9.35 7.31
N ASP A 27 13.54 -10.33 6.57
CA ASP A 27 14.78 -10.20 5.79
C ASP A 27 14.57 -10.70 4.35
N ILE A 28 14.79 -9.80 3.39
CA ILE A 28 14.62 -10.09 1.96
C ILE A 28 15.68 -11.06 1.44
N GLY A 29 16.90 -11.02 2.00
CA GLY A 29 17.96 -11.95 1.64
C GLY A 29 17.60 -13.38 2.02
N ILE A 30 17.01 -13.57 3.20
CA ILE A 30 16.50 -14.89 3.64
C ILE A 30 15.35 -15.34 2.73
N ARG A 31 14.42 -14.43 2.37
CA ARG A 31 13.37 -14.73 1.39
C ARG A 31 13.98 -15.23 0.07
N ALA A 32 14.94 -14.50 -0.46
CA ALA A 32 15.61 -14.87 -1.72
C ALA A 32 16.29 -16.24 -1.63
N ALA A 33 16.97 -16.52 -0.53
CA ALA A 33 17.64 -17.80 -0.29
C ALA A 33 16.64 -18.97 -0.21
N ILE A 34 15.53 -18.82 0.51
CA ILE A 34 14.47 -19.84 0.60
C ILE A 34 13.87 -20.13 -0.77
N LEU A 35 13.69 -19.12 -1.62
CA LEU A 35 13.17 -19.24 -2.96
C LEU A 35 14.25 -19.63 -4.00
N ASN A 36 15.45 -20.01 -3.55
CA ASN A 36 16.59 -20.33 -4.42
C ASN A 36 16.87 -19.23 -5.45
N TYR A 37 16.67 -17.97 -5.10
CA TYR A 37 16.84 -16.78 -5.96
C TYR A 37 16.02 -16.82 -7.27
N ARG A 38 14.94 -17.61 -7.34
CA ARG A 38 14.17 -17.84 -8.57
C ARG A 38 13.00 -16.88 -8.79
N GLN A 39 12.47 -16.27 -7.76
CA GLN A 39 11.30 -15.36 -7.84
C GLN A 39 11.67 -13.99 -7.29
N GLN A 40 12.40 -13.23 -8.09
CA GLN A 40 12.74 -11.85 -7.78
C GLN A 40 11.79 -10.90 -8.52
N GLU A 41 10.54 -10.87 -8.07
CA GLU A 41 9.57 -9.89 -8.54
C GLU A 41 9.80 -8.58 -7.80
N GLU A 42 10.34 -7.61 -8.52
CA GLU A 42 10.73 -6.28 -7.99
C GLU A 42 9.58 -5.59 -7.26
N THR A 43 8.36 -5.75 -7.76
CA THR A 43 7.14 -5.22 -7.12
C THR A 43 6.95 -5.79 -5.73
N HIS A 44 7.05 -7.10 -5.55
CA HIS A 44 6.89 -7.74 -4.24
C HIS A 44 8.07 -7.46 -3.29
N ILE A 45 9.28 -7.31 -3.85
CA ILE A 45 10.45 -6.92 -3.06
C ILE A 45 10.27 -5.50 -2.53
N MET A 46 9.84 -4.56 -3.38
CA MET A 46 9.59 -3.19 -2.98
C MET A 46 8.49 -3.10 -1.92
N GLU A 47 7.39 -3.82 -2.11
CA GLU A 47 6.30 -3.88 -1.13
C GLU A 47 6.80 -4.39 0.23
N ASN A 48 7.63 -5.45 0.23
CA ASN A 48 8.23 -5.98 1.45
C ASN A 48 9.20 -4.98 2.12
N ILE A 49 9.98 -4.22 1.35
CA ILE A 49 10.85 -3.16 1.86
C ILE A 49 10.02 -2.09 2.57
N ILE A 50 8.95 -1.63 1.93
CA ILE A 50 8.05 -0.60 2.50
C ILE A 50 7.43 -1.12 3.80
N TYR A 51 6.92 -2.36 3.80
CA TYR A 51 6.36 -2.99 5.01
C TYR A 51 7.37 -2.99 6.16
N ASN A 52 8.57 -3.51 5.92
CA ASN A 52 9.63 -3.60 6.93
C ASN A 52 10.02 -2.22 7.48
N GLU A 53 10.13 -1.20 6.62
CA GLU A 53 10.42 0.16 7.03
C GLU A 53 9.30 0.74 7.91
N LEU A 54 8.04 0.54 7.54
CA LEU A 54 6.89 0.98 8.35
C LEU A 54 6.89 0.32 9.73
N ARG A 55 7.15 -0.99 9.79
CA ARG A 55 7.25 -1.74 11.04
C ARG A 55 8.42 -1.27 11.91
N SER A 56 9.58 -1.01 11.31
CA SER A 56 10.77 -0.50 12.01
C SER A 56 10.53 0.88 12.64
N ARG A 57 9.67 1.71 12.03
CA ARG A 57 9.23 3.01 12.55
C ARG A 57 8.17 2.89 13.65
N GLY A 58 7.74 1.67 14.00
CA GLY A 58 6.77 1.40 15.07
C GLY A 58 5.31 1.57 14.67
N TYR A 59 4.99 1.53 13.37
CA TYR A 59 3.61 1.56 12.89
C TYR A 59 2.98 0.15 12.92
N ASN A 60 1.67 0.10 13.20
CA ASN A 60 0.85 -1.06 12.88
C ASN A 60 0.45 -0.98 11.41
N VAL A 61 0.67 -2.07 10.67
CA VAL A 61 0.48 -2.13 9.22
C VAL A 61 -0.46 -3.26 8.86
N ASP A 62 -1.57 -2.90 8.25
CA ASP A 62 -2.59 -3.81 7.76
C ASP A 62 -2.73 -3.68 6.24
N VAL A 63 -3.33 -4.64 5.57
CA VAL A 63 -3.74 -4.56 4.16
C VAL A 63 -5.15 -4.01 4.08
N GLY A 64 -5.36 -2.94 3.31
CA GLY A 64 -6.68 -2.32 3.16
C GLY A 64 -7.54 -3.02 2.10
N LEU A 65 -8.82 -3.21 2.39
CA LEU A 65 -9.82 -3.59 1.40
C LEU A 65 -10.90 -2.51 1.29
N VAL A 66 -11.19 -2.09 0.06
CA VAL A 66 -12.23 -1.10 -0.26
C VAL A 66 -13.27 -1.74 -1.16
N GLU A 67 -14.48 -1.91 -0.65
CA GLU A 67 -15.61 -2.40 -1.48
C GLU A 67 -16.16 -1.28 -2.36
N LEU A 68 -16.30 -1.59 -3.65
CA LEU A 68 -17.00 -0.77 -4.62
C LEU A 68 -18.25 -1.50 -5.09
N GLY A 69 -19.41 -0.88 -4.91
CA GLY A 69 -20.64 -1.29 -5.55
C GLY A 69 -20.74 -0.70 -6.95
N GLY A 70 -21.15 -1.47 -7.93
CA GLY A 70 -21.39 -1.01 -9.29
C GLY A 70 -22.35 -1.91 -10.03
N LYS A 71 -22.76 -1.52 -11.24
CA LYS A 71 -23.50 -2.39 -12.15
C LYS A 71 -22.55 -2.88 -13.23
N ASP A 72 -22.69 -4.14 -13.63
CA ASP A 72 -22.00 -4.69 -14.79
C ASP A 72 -22.65 -4.23 -16.10
N GLU A 73 -22.11 -4.67 -17.23
CA GLU A 73 -22.60 -4.35 -18.57
C GLU A 73 -24.06 -4.79 -18.79
N ASN A 74 -24.53 -5.76 -18.01
CA ASN A 74 -25.90 -6.28 -18.07
C ASN A 74 -26.83 -5.60 -17.04
N GLY A 75 -26.36 -4.55 -16.34
CA GLY A 75 -27.13 -3.84 -15.32
C GLY A 75 -27.26 -4.56 -13.98
N LYS A 76 -26.61 -5.73 -13.80
CA LYS A 76 -26.62 -6.49 -12.56
C LYS A 76 -25.67 -5.86 -11.56
N PHE A 77 -26.12 -5.74 -10.31
CA PHE A 77 -25.28 -5.21 -9.23
C PHE A 77 -24.13 -6.16 -8.93
N VAL A 78 -22.90 -5.64 -9.03
CA VAL A 78 -21.68 -6.37 -8.71
C VAL A 78 -20.88 -5.61 -7.63
N ARG A 79 -20.27 -6.36 -6.74
CA ARG A 79 -19.30 -5.84 -5.77
C ARG A 79 -17.91 -6.16 -6.28
N ARG A 80 -17.05 -5.14 -6.28
CA ARG A 80 -15.63 -5.28 -6.57
C ARG A 80 -14.86 -4.87 -5.33
N GLN A 81 -13.81 -5.59 -5.02
CA GLN A 81 -12.87 -5.21 -3.95
C GLN A 81 -11.60 -4.65 -4.59
N LEU A 82 -11.17 -3.52 -4.08
CA LEU A 82 -9.86 -2.94 -4.36
C LEU A 82 -8.99 -3.11 -3.14
N GLU A 83 -7.73 -3.49 -3.36
CA GLU A 83 -6.75 -3.61 -2.31
C GLU A 83 -5.95 -2.30 -2.20
N VAL A 84 -5.74 -1.86 -0.97
CA VAL A 84 -4.78 -0.82 -0.60
C VAL A 84 -3.62 -1.53 0.09
N ASP A 85 -2.42 -1.41 -0.44
CA ASP A 85 -1.29 -2.21 0.01
C ASP A 85 -1.04 -2.07 1.51
N PHE A 86 -1.12 -0.83 2.03
CA PHE A 86 -0.91 -0.60 3.45
C PHE A 86 -1.91 0.39 4.05
N VAL A 87 -2.54 -0.03 5.14
CA VAL A 87 -3.22 0.84 6.10
C VAL A 87 -2.32 0.98 7.31
N VAL A 88 -1.72 2.13 7.47
CA VAL A 88 -0.69 2.40 8.46
C VAL A 88 -1.30 3.15 9.64
N ASN A 89 -1.24 2.56 10.82
CA ASN A 89 -1.83 3.12 12.03
C ASN A 89 -0.79 3.33 13.13
N ARG A 90 -0.76 4.54 13.66
CA ARG A 90 -0.06 4.91 14.90
C ARG A 90 -0.81 6.10 15.50
N PRO A 91 -1.70 5.89 16.44
CA PRO A 91 -2.53 6.97 16.96
C PRO A 91 -1.71 8.21 17.34
N PRO A 92 -2.14 9.44 16.97
CA PRO A 92 -3.40 9.75 16.28
C PRO A 92 -3.36 9.59 14.75
N TYR A 93 -2.26 9.15 14.16
CA TYR A 93 -2.04 9.12 12.71
C TYR A 93 -2.59 7.85 12.05
N ARG A 94 -3.20 8.04 10.88
CA ARG A 94 -3.51 7.00 9.91
C ARG A 94 -3.10 7.47 8.52
N VAL A 95 -2.49 6.57 7.76
CA VAL A 95 -2.08 6.86 6.38
C VAL A 95 -2.41 5.64 5.51
N TYR A 96 -2.86 5.89 4.28
CA TYR A 96 -3.06 4.87 3.26
C TYR A 96 -1.93 4.94 2.26
N ILE A 97 -1.30 3.82 1.98
CA ILE A 97 -0.15 3.77 1.09
C ILE A 97 -0.38 2.73 0.00
N GLN A 98 -0.11 3.11 -1.24
CA GLN A 98 -0.05 2.22 -2.39
C GLN A 98 1.39 2.15 -2.88
N SER A 99 1.83 0.95 -3.25
CA SER A 99 3.16 0.67 -3.78
C SER A 99 3.07 0.42 -5.28
N ALA A 100 3.85 1.14 -6.09
CA ALA A 100 3.89 0.95 -7.54
C ALA A 100 5.34 0.97 -8.02
N PHE A 101 5.87 -0.16 -8.51
CA PHE A 101 7.27 -0.21 -8.92
C PHE A 101 7.56 0.76 -10.06
N HIS A 102 6.70 0.78 -11.11
CA HIS A 102 6.73 1.75 -12.21
C HIS A 102 5.34 2.27 -12.54
N MET A 103 5.26 3.56 -12.88
CA MET A 103 4.05 4.20 -13.38
C MET A 103 4.35 4.96 -14.69
N PRO A 104 4.67 4.24 -15.79
CA PRO A 104 5.15 4.85 -17.01
C PRO A 104 4.08 5.61 -17.82
N THR A 105 2.80 5.36 -17.55
CA THR A 105 1.69 5.98 -18.29
C THR A 105 0.64 6.56 -17.34
N PRO A 106 -0.13 7.59 -17.80
CA PRO A 106 -1.23 8.16 -17.01
C PRO A 106 -2.29 7.12 -16.61
N GLU A 107 -2.56 6.14 -17.48
CA GLU A 107 -3.54 5.08 -17.22
C GLU A 107 -3.06 4.18 -16.06
N LYS A 108 -1.77 3.85 -16.04
CA LYS A 108 -1.16 3.09 -14.95
C LYS A 108 -1.19 3.88 -13.65
N GLU A 109 -0.85 5.16 -13.69
CA GLU A 109 -0.95 6.06 -12.54
C GLU A 109 -2.38 6.09 -11.98
N GLN A 110 -3.39 6.22 -12.85
CA GLN A 110 -4.80 6.21 -12.46
C GLN A 110 -5.21 4.87 -11.84
N GLN A 111 -4.74 3.76 -12.40
CA GLN A 111 -5.01 2.42 -11.87
C GLN A 111 -4.47 2.25 -10.45
N GLU A 112 -3.19 2.63 -10.21
CA GLU A 112 -2.55 2.50 -8.90
C GLU A 112 -3.19 3.42 -7.84
N ARG A 113 -3.69 4.57 -8.24
CA ARG A 113 -4.34 5.55 -7.35
C ARG A 113 -5.79 5.23 -7.04
N ARG A 114 -6.45 4.43 -7.88
CA ARG A 114 -7.87 4.11 -7.76
C ARG A 114 -8.28 3.60 -6.38
N PRO A 115 -7.55 2.66 -5.72
CA PRO A 115 -7.90 2.21 -4.37
C PRO A 115 -7.93 3.36 -3.37
N LEU A 116 -6.92 4.22 -3.38
CA LEU A 116 -6.80 5.37 -2.49
C LEU A 116 -7.92 6.39 -2.71
N LEU A 117 -8.23 6.71 -3.97
CA LEU A 117 -9.29 7.65 -4.33
C LEU A 117 -10.69 7.12 -4.03
N SER A 118 -10.83 5.81 -3.85
CA SER A 118 -12.09 5.17 -3.46
C SER A 118 -12.38 5.23 -1.96
N ILE A 119 -11.43 5.73 -1.16
CA ILE A 119 -11.58 5.96 0.27
C ILE A 119 -12.05 7.39 0.48
N ASN A 120 -13.27 7.52 1.01
CA ASN A 120 -13.88 8.82 1.27
C ASN A 120 -13.67 9.22 2.74
N ASP A 121 -12.43 9.51 3.08
CA ASP A 121 -12.05 10.14 4.35
C ASP A 121 -10.88 11.12 4.12
N HIS A 122 -10.50 11.83 5.19
CA HIS A 122 -9.49 12.89 5.16
C HIS A 122 -8.09 12.43 5.56
N PHE A 123 -7.90 11.13 5.80
CA PHE A 123 -6.58 10.62 6.12
C PHE A 123 -5.66 10.67 4.89
N ARG A 124 -4.40 10.84 5.16
CA ARG A 124 -3.37 11.03 4.15
C ARG A 124 -3.26 9.82 3.22
N LYS A 125 -3.06 10.09 1.94
CA LYS A 125 -2.94 9.09 0.87
C LYS A 125 -1.60 9.28 0.18
N ILE A 126 -0.82 8.21 0.07
CA ILE A 126 0.53 8.25 -0.48
C ILE A 126 0.68 7.13 -1.53
N VAL A 127 1.28 7.46 -2.66
CA VAL A 127 1.80 6.48 -3.61
C VAL A 127 3.32 6.50 -3.54
N ILE A 128 3.92 5.35 -3.25
CA ILE A 128 5.37 5.18 -3.27
C ILE A 128 5.75 4.48 -4.58
N VAL A 129 6.65 5.09 -5.34
CA VAL A 129 7.12 4.54 -6.62
C VAL A 129 8.58 4.11 -6.54
N GLY A 130 8.94 3.06 -7.29
CA GLY A 130 10.31 2.58 -7.36
C GLY A 130 11.25 3.54 -8.12
N ASP A 131 10.67 4.36 -9.00
CA ASP A 131 11.43 5.32 -9.78
C ASP A 131 11.90 6.51 -8.91
N ASP A 132 13.03 7.09 -9.29
CA ASP A 132 13.53 8.34 -8.71
C ASP A 132 12.74 9.51 -9.30
N ILE A 133 11.79 10.02 -8.54
CA ILE A 133 10.89 11.10 -8.96
C ILE A 133 10.90 12.24 -7.95
N HIS A 134 10.63 13.45 -8.44
CA HIS A 134 10.34 14.57 -7.55
C HIS A 134 9.02 14.37 -6.82
N ARG A 135 9.04 14.56 -5.50
CA ARG A 135 7.85 14.55 -4.64
C ARG A 135 6.80 15.52 -5.19
N LYS A 136 5.60 15.04 -5.42
CA LYS A 136 4.46 15.84 -5.88
C LYS A 136 3.19 15.48 -5.10
N GLU A 137 2.39 16.46 -4.78
CA GLU A 137 1.05 16.28 -4.25
C GLU A 137 0.05 16.86 -5.24
N ASP A 138 -1.03 16.15 -5.49
CA ASP A 138 -2.03 16.59 -6.46
C ASP A 138 -3.21 17.32 -5.80
N GLU A 139 -4.16 17.79 -6.65
CA GLU A 139 -5.35 18.52 -6.22
C GLU A 139 -6.29 17.69 -5.33
N LEU A 140 -6.16 16.37 -5.35
CA LEU A 140 -6.94 15.43 -4.53
C LEU A 140 -6.24 15.08 -3.21
N GLY A 141 -5.08 15.69 -2.92
CA GLY A 141 -4.29 15.46 -1.72
C GLY A 141 -3.56 14.11 -1.71
N VAL A 142 -3.33 13.50 -2.87
CA VAL A 142 -2.52 12.28 -2.97
C VAL A 142 -1.07 12.66 -3.20
N LEU A 143 -0.22 12.31 -2.23
CA LEU A 143 1.23 12.48 -2.33
C LEU A 143 1.84 11.33 -3.13
N THR A 144 2.65 11.65 -4.14
CA THR A 144 3.48 10.67 -4.86
C THR A 144 4.95 10.95 -4.58
N ILE A 145 5.70 9.93 -4.15
CA ILE A 145 7.12 10.06 -3.82
C ILE A 145 7.91 8.83 -4.28
N GLY A 146 9.23 9.02 -4.46
CA GLY A 146 10.16 7.93 -4.72
C GLY A 146 10.43 7.05 -3.48
N LEU A 147 10.78 5.79 -3.71
CA LEU A 147 11.11 4.85 -2.62
C LEU A 147 12.27 5.35 -1.76
N LEU A 148 13.32 5.91 -2.37
CA LEU A 148 14.47 6.43 -1.62
C LEU A 148 14.09 7.60 -0.71
N ASP A 149 13.25 8.52 -1.19
CA ASP A 149 12.74 9.61 -0.39
C ASP A 149 11.92 9.11 0.79
N PHE A 150 11.06 8.10 0.56
CA PHE A 150 10.32 7.46 1.63
C PHE A 150 11.24 6.83 2.70
N LEU A 151 12.29 6.12 2.30
CA LEU A 151 13.21 5.45 3.22
C LEU A 151 14.06 6.43 4.03
N THR A 152 14.38 7.60 3.46
CA THR A 152 15.25 8.62 4.10
C THR A 152 14.48 9.64 4.93
N ASP A 153 13.25 10.01 4.53
CA ASP A 153 12.40 10.96 5.28
C ASP A 153 11.60 10.24 6.36
N LYS A 154 12.20 10.13 7.56
CA LYS A 154 11.55 9.46 8.70
C LYS A 154 10.33 10.20 9.27
N LYS A 155 10.20 11.50 8.96
CA LYS A 155 9.08 12.32 9.47
C LYS A 155 7.93 12.43 8.48
N LEU A 156 8.07 11.83 7.30
CA LEU A 156 7.07 11.93 6.23
C LEU A 156 5.64 11.61 6.69
N LEU A 157 5.46 10.58 7.49
CA LEU A 157 4.13 10.11 7.93
C LEU A 157 3.58 10.88 9.14
N GLU A 158 4.39 11.73 9.76
CA GLU A 158 4.02 12.53 10.93
C GLU A 158 3.61 13.96 10.55
N GLN A 159 3.73 14.31 9.27
CA GLN A 159 3.37 15.62 8.72
C GLN A 159 1.93 15.54 8.21
N GLY A 160 1.00 16.12 8.94
CA GLY A 160 -0.40 16.17 8.57
C GLY A 160 -1.22 16.93 9.58
#